data_435ded692fe6c5c5a20f346ec13b2685
#
_entry.id   435ded692fe6c5c5a20f346ec13b2685
#
_cell.length_a   1.000
_cell.length_b   1.000
_cell.length_c   1.000
_cell.angle_alpha   90.00
_cell.angle_beta   90.00
_cell.angle_gamma   90.00
#
_symmetry.space_group_name_H-M   'P 1'
#
loop_
_entity.id
_entity.type
_entity.pdbx_description
1 polymer ?
#
loop_
_entity_poly.entity_id
_entity_poly.type
_entity_poly.pdbx_seq_one_letter_code
_entity_poly.pdbx_strand_id
1 'polypeptide(L)'
;ASKNKNFELAASLRDRLKALKHIAQNNSIKIKDIKDADIFAIDTREGKTCIYGSFFRNNTSYGGKAFFPDHDKLAEEKEIMLGFLNIFYAEKEIPKFIITNIDIQKSDSLATLGKNFENTKILKPQKGPKKNLLKFAENNSRINLDLKLNKLKSFDNFTKEIRKIFLIQDPINKIEAFDNSHTFGKYPVGVMVAYNNNGFKKSNYR
;
A
#
# COMPACT_ATOMS: atom_id res chain seq x y z
N ALA A 1 -0.85 -12.41 -28.41
CA ALA A 1 -0.67 -13.88 -28.39
C ALA A 1 -1.52 -14.55 -29.45
N SER A 2 -2.84 -14.31 -29.53
CA SER A 2 -3.73 -14.90 -30.52
C SER A 2 -3.37 -14.50 -31.96
N LYS A 3 -3.07 -13.23 -32.21
CA LYS A 3 -2.63 -12.73 -33.55
C LYS A 3 -1.34 -13.38 -34.03
N ASN A 4 -0.45 -13.79 -33.14
CA ASN A 4 0.82 -14.43 -33.46
C ASN A 4 0.75 -15.96 -33.41
N LYS A 5 -0.47 -16.55 -33.43
CA LYS A 5 -0.74 -18.00 -33.37
C LYS A 5 -0.15 -18.71 -32.13
N ASN A 6 0.17 -17.99 -31.07
CA ASN A 6 0.61 -18.58 -29.81
C ASN A 6 -0.62 -18.91 -28.94
N PHE A 7 -1.25 -20.02 -29.27
CA PHE A 7 -2.54 -20.42 -28.70
C PHE A 7 -2.44 -20.87 -27.23
N GLU A 8 -1.32 -21.45 -26.81
CA GLU A 8 -1.11 -21.86 -25.41
C GLU A 8 -0.99 -20.63 -24.49
N LEU A 9 -0.21 -19.63 -24.89
CA LEU A 9 -0.14 -18.39 -24.16
C LEU A 9 -1.48 -17.65 -24.13
N ALA A 10 -2.23 -17.66 -25.24
CA ALA A 10 -3.54 -17.05 -25.30
C ALA A 10 -4.54 -17.77 -24.36
N ALA A 11 -4.49 -19.10 -24.28
CA ALA A 11 -5.30 -19.88 -23.37
C ALA A 11 -4.95 -19.59 -21.90
N SER A 12 -3.69 -19.59 -21.55
CA SER A 12 -3.20 -19.25 -20.19
C SER A 12 -3.61 -17.84 -19.76
N LEU A 13 -3.47 -16.84 -20.63
CA LEU A 13 -3.88 -15.46 -20.35
C LEU A 13 -5.40 -15.33 -20.21
N ARG A 14 -6.19 -16.06 -21.03
CA ARG A 14 -7.63 -16.11 -20.91
C ARG A 14 -8.06 -16.70 -19.57
N ASP A 15 -7.45 -17.79 -19.13
CA ASP A 15 -7.81 -18.46 -17.89
C ASP A 15 -7.40 -17.63 -16.66
N ARG A 16 -6.26 -16.92 -16.72
CA ARG A 16 -5.89 -15.90 -15.73
C ARG A 16 -6.89 -14.75 -15.68
N LEU A 17 -7.35 -14.26 -16.83
CA LEU A 17 -8.38 -13.22 -16.90
C LEU A 17 -9.72 -13.69 -16.32
N LYS A 18 -10.12 -14.95 -16.55
CA LYS A 18 -11.33 -15.53 -15.95
C LYS A 18 -11.21 -15.62 -14.42
N ALA A 19 -10.09 -16.11 -13.91
CA ALA A 19 -9.83 -16.19 -12.48
C ALA A 19 -9.84 -14.80 -11.81
N LEU A 20 -9.18 -13.80 -12.40
CA LEU A 20 -9.21 -12.43 -11.93
C LEU A 20 -10.62 -11.81 -11.95
N LYS A 21 -11.39 -12.06 -13.01
CA LYS A 21 -12.79 -11.62 -13.10
C LYS A 21 -13.67 -12.26 -12.02
N HIS A 22 -13.49 -13.55 -11.74
CA HIS A 22 -14.22 -14.24 -10.68
C HIS A 22 -13.91 -13.67 -9.28
N ILE A 23 -12.63 -13.39 -8.99
CA ILE A 23 -12.21 -12.73 -7.75
C ILE A 23 -12.79 -11.31 -7.65
N ALA A 24 -12.75 -10.55 -8.75
CA ALA A 24 -13.31 -9.20 -8.81
C ALA A 24 -14.84 -9.18 -8.64
N GLN A 25 -15.55 -10.16 -9.20
CA GLN A 25 -17.02 -10.26 -9.09
C GLN A 25 -17.48 -10.61 -7.67
N ASN A 26 -16.75 -11.44 -6.95
CA ASN A 26 -17.07 -11.80 -5.56
C ASN A 26 -16.83 -10.63 -4.58
N ASN A 27 -15.98 -9.65 -4.95
CA ASN A 27 -15.70 -8.45 -4.18
C ASN A 27 -16.41 -7.20 -4.70
N SER A 28 -17.29 -7.31 -5.70
CA SER A 28 -17.89 -6.14 -6.35
C SER A 28 -19.05 -5.58 -5.52
N ILE A 29 -18.74 -4.61 -4.68
CA ILE A 29 -19.72 -3.62 -4.22
C ILE A 29 -20.10 -2.80 -5.48
N LYS A 30 -21.17 -3.18 -6.17
CA LYS A 30 -21.70 -2.42 -7.31
C LYS A 30 -22.36 -1.15 -6.77
N ILE A 31 -21.73 -0.02 -6.96
CA ILE A 31 -22.28 1.28 -6.59
C ILE A 31 -22.72 1.97 -7.87
N LYS A 32 -24.05 2.06 -8.07
CA LYS A 32 -24.67 2.60 -9.30
C LYS A 32 -24.23 4.02 -9.67
N ASP A 33 -23.69 4.81 -8.71
CA ASP A 33 -23.45 6.24 -8.90
C ASP A 33 -21.95 6.65 -8.96
N ILE A 34 -21.01 5.68 -8.96
CA ILE A 34 -19.57 5.99 -8.98
C ILE A 34 -18.92 5.26 -10.15
N LYS A 35 -18.88 5.92 -11.32
CA LYS A 35 -18.23 5.34 -12.51
C LYS A 35 -16.72 5.22 -12.32
N ASP A 36 -16.07 6.34 -12.00
CA ASP A 36 -14.61 6.42 -11.85
C ASP A 36 -14.27 7.23 -10.60
N ALA A 37 -13.73 6.56 -9.58
CA ALA A 37 -13.32 7.19 -8.34
C ALA A 37 -12.19 6.45 -7.66
N ASP A 38 -11.32 7.19 -7.01
CA ASP A 38 -10.34 6.65 -6.07
C ASP A 38 -10.69 7.14 -4.66
N ILE A 39 -10.60 6.24 -3.69
CA ILE A 39 -10.95 6.51 -2.30
C ILE A 39 -9.70 6.33 -1.48
N PHE A 40 -9.27 7.36 -0.79
CA PHE A 40 -8.12 7.34 0.09
C PHE A 40 -8.52 7.67 1.52
N ALA A 41 -8.16 6.81 2.45
CA ALA A 41 -8.30 7.06 3.87
C ALA A 41 -6.94 7.05 4.56
N ILE A 42 -6.65 8.08 5.32
CA ILE A 42 -5.43 8.22 6.11
C ILE A 42 -5.72 7.93 7.58
N ASP A 43 -4.79 7.27 8.24
CA ASP A 43 -4.75 7.09 9.70
C ASP A 43 -3.31 7.23 10.16
N THR A 44 -3.07 8.07 11.18
CA THR A 44 -1.73 8.37 11.69
C THR A 44 -1.69 8.11 13.19
N ARG A 45 -0.78 7.25 13.62
CA ARG A 45 -0.56 6.92 15.04
C ARG A 45 0.91 6.60 15.30
N GLU A 46 1.41 6.99 16.46
CA GLU A 46 2.79 6.73 16.90
C GLU A 46 3.84 7.19 15.87
N GLY A 47 3.59 8.31 15.16
CA GLY A 47 4.48 8.84 14.12
C GLY A 47 4.58 7.99 12.86
N LYS A 48 3.63 7.07 12.65
CA LYS A 48 3.49 6.28 11.42
C LYS A 48 2.13 6.51 10.81
N THR A 49 2.11 6.53 9.48
CA THR A 49 0.89 6.78 8.70
C THR A 49 0.62 5.63 7.75
N CYS A 50 -0.65 5.27 7.65
CA CYS A 50 -1.16 4.41 6.59
C CYS A 50 -2.19 5.18 5.76
N ILE A 51 -2.01 5.19 4.46
CA ILE A 51 -3.03 5.63 3.50
C ILE A 51 -3.53 4.38 2.78
N TYR A 52 -4.83 4.07 2.92
CA TYR A 52 -5.44 2.98 2.19
C TYR A 52 -6.20 3.52 0.99
N GLY A 53 -5.81 3.07 -0.22
CA GLY A 53 -6.47 3.43 -1.48
C GLY A 53 -7.36 2.31 -1.98
N SER A 54 -8.60 2.62 -2.37
CA SER A 54 -9.53 1.73 -3.09
C SER A 54 -9.87 2.34 -4.44
N PHE A 55 -9.82 1.54 -5.50
CA PHE A 55 -9.89 2.01 -6.88
C PHE A 55 -11.14 1.50 -7.57
N PHE A 56 -11.90 2.39 -8.19
CA PHE A 56 -13.13 2.06 -8.92
C PHE A 56 -13.06 2.62 -10.34
N ARG A 57 -13.34 1.76 -11.34
CA ARG A 57 -13.47 2.15 -12.75
C ARG A 57 -14.69 1.46 -13.32
N ASN A 58 -15.54 2.18 -14.04
CA ASN A 58 -16.77 1.66 -14.65
C ASN A 58 -17.67 0.90 -13.64
N ASN A 59 -17.86 1.45 -12.43
CA ASN A 59 -18.60 0.85 -11.32
C ASN A 59 -18.04 -0.50 -10.82
N THR A 60 -16.82 -0.87 -11.22
CA THR A 60 -16.15 -2.10 -10.78
C THR A 60 -15.00 -1.76 -9.84
N SER A 61 -14.92 -2.48 -8.71
CA SER A 61 -13.79 -2.36 -7.79
C SER A 61 -12.56 -3.08 -8.37
N TYR A 62 -11.44 -2.39 -8.41
CA TYR A 62 -10.12 -2.94 -8.75
C TYR A 62 -9.30 -3.31 -7.51
N GLY A 63 -9.98 -3.40 -6.35
CA GLY A 63 -9.34 -3.71 -5.08
C GLY A 63 -8.79 -2.48 -4.38
N GLY A 64 -7.95 -2.73 -3.39
CA GLY A 64 -7.30 -1.67 -2.62
C GLY A 64 -5.88 -2.03 -2.22
N LYS A 65 -5.12 -1.00 -1.82
CA LYS A 65 -3.73 -1.12 -1.40
C LYS A 65 -3.42 -0.18 -0.25
N ALA A 66 -2.66 -0.65 0.73
CA ALA A 66 -2.12 0.16 1.79
C ALA A 66 -0.76 0.75 1.37
N PHE A 67 -0.59 2.04 1.67
CA PHE A 67 0.64 2.80 1.46
C PHE A 67 1.11 3.33 2.81
N PHE A 68 2.42 3.38 3.00
CA PHE A 68 3.04 3.86 4.23
C PHE A 68 4.07 4.93 3.86
N PRO A 69 3.63 6.18 3.63
CA PRO A 69 4.54 7.27 3.28
C PRO A 69 5.47 7.58 4.46
N ASP A 70 6.74 7.87 4.15
CA ASP A 70 7.65 8.46 5.11
C ASP A 70 7.41 9.98 5.14
N HIS A 71 7.32 10.53 6.34
CA HIS A 71 7.04 11.96 6.57
C HIS A 71 7.67 12.43 7.87
N ASP A 72 7.74 13.73 8.06
CA ASP A 72 8.11 14.31 9.35
C ASP A 72 7.08 13.93 10.42
N LYS A 73 7.55 13.65 11.65
CA LYS A 73 6.67 13.25 12.77
C LYS A 73 5.65 14.33 13.16
N LEU A 74 5.94 15.58 12.84
CA LEU A 74 5.11 16.74 13.13
C LEU A 74 4.20 17.13 11.96
N ALA A 75 4.33 16.48 10.79
CA ALA A 75 3.51 16.76 9.62
C ALA A 75 2.03 16.45 9.88
N GLU A 76 1.15 17.36 9.48
CA GLU A 76 -0.29 17.15 9.56
C GLU A 76 -0.77 16.12 8.52
N GLU A 77 -1.82 15.37 8.85
CA GLU A 77 -2.41 14.38 7.92
C GLU A 77 -2.78 14.99 6.57
N LYS A 78 -3.17 16.25 6.56
CA LYS A 78 -3.51 16.99 5.34
C LYS A 78 -2.29 17.15 4.43
N GLU A 79 -1.15 17.55 4.98
CA GLU A 79 0.10 17.71 4.24
C GLU A 79 0.60 16.36 3.69
N ILE A 80 0.54 15.33 4.53
CA ILE A 80 0.92 13.96 4.15
C ILE A 80 0.04 13.47 2.99
N MET A 81 -1.28 13.70 3.05
CA MET A 81 -2.20 13.29 1.99
C MET A 81 -1.96 14.06 0.70
N LEU A 82 -1.72 15.37 0.76
CA LEU A 82 -1.43 16.19 -0.42
C LEU A 82 -0.13 15.76 -1.10
N GLY A 83 0.93 15.57 -0.33
CA GLY A 83 2.20 15.05 -0.84
C GLY A 83 2.04 13.65 -1.47
N PHE A 84 1.29 12.76 -0.80
CA PHE A 84 0.99 11.44 -1.33
C PHE A 84 0.22 11.50 -2.65
N LEU A 85 -0.84 12.30 -2.76
CA LEU A 85 -1.62 12.43 -3.99
C LEU A 85 -0.78 12.95 -5.15
N ASN A 86 0.08 13.94 -4.93
CA ASN A 86 0.99 14.46 -5.95
C ASN A 86 1.92 13.37 -6.48
N ILE A 87 2.56 12.60 -5.61
CA ILE A 87 3.47 11.52 -6.00
C ILE A 87 2.68 10.38 -6.66
N PHE A 88 1.52 10.01 -6.09
CA PHE A 88 0.72 8.89 -6.59
C PHE A 88 0.22 9.12 -8.01
N TYR A 89 -0.16 10.36 -8.34
CA TYR A 89 -0.69 10.72 -9.66
C TYR A 89 0.33 11.36 -10.60
N ALA A 90 1.62 11.39 -10.25
CA ALA A 90 2.66 11.95 -11.12
C ALA A 90 2.70 11.27 -12.51
N GLU A 91 2.43 9.96 -12.56
CA GLU A 91 2.47 9.15 -13.78
C GLU A 91 1.15 8.38 -14.04
N LYS A 92 0.06 8.78 -13.39
CA LYS A 92 -1.24 8.10 -13.49
C LYS A 92 -2.35 9.06 -13.89
N GLU A 93 -3.33 8.54 -14.60
CA GLU A 93 -4.56 9.27 -14.89
C GLU A 93 -5.35 9.53 -13.60
N ILE A 94 -5.76 10.77 -13.43
CA ILE A 94 -6.54 11.20 -12.27
C ILE A 94 -8.02 10.95 -12.55
N PRO A 95 -8.77 10.26 -11.68
CA PRO A 95 -10.18 10.00 -11.87
C PRO A 95 -11.02 11.28 -11.67
N LYS A 96 -12.28 11.24 -12.14
CA LYS A 96 -13.22 12.36 -11.95
C LYS A 96 -13.49 12.67 -10.48
N PHE A 97 -13.43 11.67 -9.60
CA PHE A 97 -13.67 11.81 -8.18
C PHE A 97 -12.55 11.20 -7.37
N ILE A 98 -12.07 11.97 -6.39
CA ILE A 98 -11.23 11.48 -5.30
C ILE A 98 -12.03 11.67 -4.00
N ILE A 99 -12.16 10.61 -3.22
CA ILE A 99 -12.88 10.64 -1.95
C ILE A 99 -11.87 10.46 -0.82
N THR A 100 -11.89 11.37 0.17
CA THR A 100 -10.96 11.31 1.30
C THR A 100 -11.68 11.47 2.63
N ASN A 101 -11.06 11.02 3.74
CA ASN A 101 -11.54 11.22 5.09
C ASN A 101 -11.10 12.55 5.72
N ILE A 102 -10.23 13.30 5.04
CA ILE A 102 -9.80 14.63 5.44
C ILE A 102 -10.30 15.68 4.47
N ASP A 103 -10.43 16.93 4.94
CA ASP A 103 -10.89 18.04 4.11
C ASP A 103 -9.72 18.69 3.39
N ILE A 104 -9.69 18.53 2.07
CA ILE A 104 -8.65 19.07 1.18
C ILE A 104 -9.22 20.21 0.30
N GLN A 105 -10.52 20.52 0.39
CA GLN A 105 -11.20 21.42 -0.54
C GLN A 105 -10.89 22.92 -0.33
N LYS A 106 -10.21 23.30 0.75
CA LYS A 106 -9.85 24.69 0.98
C LYS A 106 -8.84 25.17 -0.08
N SER A 107 -9.05 26.35 -0.64
CA SER A 107 -8.35 26.93 -1.80
C SER A 107 -6.83 26.79 -1.79
N ASP A 108 -6.20 26.99 -0.64
CA ASP A 108 -4.74 26.93 -0.48
C ASP A 108 -4.18 25.51 -0.67
N SER A 109 -4.99 24.49 -0.40
CA SER A 109 -4.61 23.09 -0.53
C SER A 109 -4.68 22.58 -1.97
N LEU A 110 -5.63 23.10 -2.75
CA LEU A 110 -5.75 22.75 -4.18
C LEU A 110 -4.61 23.35 -5.00
N ALA A 111 -4.13 24.54 -4.63
CA ALA A 111 -2.97 25.15 -5.27
C ALA A 111 -1.71 24.27 -5.15
N THR A 112 -1.59 23.52 -4.04
CA THR A 112 -0.48 22.58 -3.80
C THR A 112 -0.55 21.32 -4.68
N LEU A 113 -1.77 20.93 -5.14
CA LEU A 113 -1.97 19.73 -5.98
C LEU A 113 -1.64 19.93 -7.46
N GLY A 114 -1.33 21.16 -7.90
CA GLY A 114 -0.97 21.45 -9.28
C GLY A 114 -2.15 21.37 -10.28
N LYS A 115 -1.89 21.81 -11.51
CA LYS A 115 -2.91 21.94 -12.59
C LYS A 115 -3.58 20.62 -12.99
N ASN A 116 -2.94 19.49 -12.77
CA ASN A 116 -3.47 18.17 -13.18
C ASN A 116 -4.77 17.80 -12.45
N PHE A 117 -5.08 18.43 -11.32
CA PHE A 117 -6.28 18.16 -10.51
C PHE A 117 -7.47 19.10 -10.82
N GLU A 118 -7.34 20.05 -11.75
CA GLU A 118 -8.38 21.03 -12.07
C GLU A 118 -9.74 20.40 -12.48
N ASN A 119 -9.71 19.25 -13.14
CA ASN A 119 -10.90 18.53 -13.58
C ASN A 119 -11.38 17.45 -12.59
N THR A 120 -10.76 17.33 -11.42
CA THR A 120 -11.05 16.31 -10.42
C THR A 120 -11.78 16.91 -9.22
N LYS A 121 -12.89 16.29 -8.83
CA LYS A 121 -13.61 16.69 -7.62
C LYS A 121 -13.11 15.87 -6.43
N ILE A 122 -12.48 16.52 -5.45
CA ILE A 122 -12.08 15.89 -4.19
C ILE A 122 -13.22 16.08 -3.18
N LEU A 123 -13.69 15.00 -2.57
CA LEU A 123 -14.90 14.98 -1.74
C LEU A 123 -14.60 14.34 -0.38
N LYS A 124 -15.19 14.92 0.68
CA LYS A 124 -15.30 14.32 2.01
C LYS A 124 -16.78 14.04 2.32
N PRO A 125 -17.31 12.86 1.92
CA PRO A 125 -18.74 12.57 2.08
C PRO A 125 -19.10 12.37 3.54
N GLN A 126 -20.25 12.92 3.95
CA GLN A 126 -20.77 12.79 5.32
C GLN A 126 -21.83 11.68 5.42
N LYS A 127 -22.54 11.36 4.33
CA LYS A 127 -23.63 10.38 4.28
C LYS A 127 -23.74 9.66 2.93
N GLY A 128 -24.50 8.58 2.88
CA GLY A 128 -24.81 7.84 1.66
C GLY A 128 -23.72 6.84 1.22
N PRO A 129 -23.87 6.23 0.03
CA PRO A 129 -23.00 5.14 -0.45
C PRO A 129 -21.51 5.51 -0.47
N LYS A 130 -21.18 6.75 -0.83
CA LYS A 130 -19.79 7.25 -0.84
C LYS A 130 -19.17 7.24 0.58
N LYS A 131 -19.96 7.58 1.62
CA LYS A 131 -19.49 7.49 3.00
C LYS A 131 -19.26 6.06 3.45
N ASN A 132 -20.09 5.12 3.01
CA ASN A 132 -19.88 3.70 3.34
C ASN A 132 -18.58 3.15 2.76
N LEU A 133 -18.24 3.53 1.52
CA LEU A 133 -16.95 3.19 0.91
C LEU A 133 -15.78 3.83 1.64
N LEU A 134 -15.95 5.09 2.05
CA LEU A 134 -14.92 5.77 2.82
C LEU A 134 -14.71 5.09 4.18
N LYS A 135 -15.78 4.68 4.89
CA LYS A 135 -15.68 3.90 6.13
C LYS A 135 -14.94 2.58 5.92
N PHE A 136 -15.18 1.90 4.80
CA PHE A 136 -14.42 0.69 4.45
C PHE A 136 -12.93 0.99 4.31
N ALA A 137 -12.56 2.06 3.60
CA ALA A 137 -11.17 2.48 3.47
C ALA A 137 -10.56 2.92 4.82
N GLU A 138 -11.30 3.65 5.65
CA GLU A 138 -10.91 4.04 7.01
C GLU A 138 -10.59 2.81 7.88
N ASN A 139 -11.45 1.79 7.87
CA ASN A 139 -11.22 0.54 8.59
C ASN A 139 -9.97 -0.20 8.09
N ASN A 140 -9.78 -0.27 6.77
CA ASN A 140 -8.60 -0.92 6.20
C ASN A 140 -7.31 -0.14 6.51
N SER A 141 -7.35 1.20 6.49
CA SER A 141 -6.21 2.03 6.90
C SER A 141 -5.81 1.71 8.35
N ARG A 142 -6.80 1.67 9.26
CA ARG A 142 -6.58 1.34 10.68
C ARG A 142 -5.96 -0.03 10.86
N ILE A 143 -6.56 -1.07 10.26
CA ILE A 143 -6.08 -2.46 10.37
C ILE A 143 -4.63 -2.58 9.85
N ASN A 144 -4.34 -2.00 8.70
CA ASN A 144 -2.99 -2.06 8.12
C ASN A 144 -1.97 -1.29 8.96
N LEU A 145 -2.36 -0.16 9.56
CA LEU A 145 -1.50 0.57 10.48
C LEU A 145 -1.23 -0.24 11.75
N ASP A 146 -2.25 -0.87 12.33
CA ASP A 146 -2.09 -1.75 13.50
C ASP A 146 -1.12 -2.90 13.21
N LEU A 147 -1.26 -3.56 12.05
CA LEU A 147 -0.35 -4.61 11.63
C LEU A 147 1.10 -4.10 11.49
N LYS A 148 1.28 -2.89 10.95
CA LYS A 148 2.60 -2.27 10.81
C LYS A 148 3.21 -1.94 12.17
N LEU A 149 2.44 -1.32 13.07
CA LEU A 149 2.89 -0.96 14.42
C LEU A 149 3.23 -2.20 15.24
N ASN A 150 2.42 -3.25 15.17
CA ASN A 150 2.69 -4.52 15.87
C ASN A 150 3.98 -5.18 15.37
N LYS A 151 4.23 -5.16 14.05
CA LYS A 151 5.50 -5.65 13.48
C LYS A 151 6.70 -4.86 13.99
N LEU A 152 6.59 -3.53 14.07
CA LEU A 152 7.65 -2.67 14.61
C LEU A 152 7.92 -2.99 16.08
N LYS A 153 6.87 -3.07 16.92
CA LYS A 153 7.00 -3.42 18.34
C LYS A 153 7.61 -4.82 18.54
N SER A 154 7.23 -5.78 17.71
CA SER A 154 7.81 -7.13 17.77
C SER A 154 9.30 -7.13 17.42
N PHE A 155 9.71 -6.39 16.39
CA PHE A 155 11.12 -6.24 16.04
C PHE A 155 11.92 -5.57 17.16
N ASP A 156 11.40 -4.48 17.73
CA ASP A 156 12.05 -3.76 18.83
C ASP A 156 12.22 -4.64 20.06
N ASN A 157 11.20 -5.40 20.44
CA ASN A 157 11.30 -6.33 21.57
C ASN A 157 12.33 -7.44 21.31
N PHE A 158 12.28 -8.03 20.12
CA PHE A 158 13.23 -9.07 19.71
C PHE A 158 14.68 -8.56 19.72
N THR A 159 14.93 -7.38 19.16
CA THR A 159 16.28 -6.79 19.16
C THR A 159 16.76 -6.38 20.55
N LYS A 160 15.87 -5.96 21.45
CA LYS A 160 16.20 -5.71 22.86
C LYS A 160 16.67 -6.97 23.56
N GLU A 161 16.00 -8.10 23.34
CA GLU A 161 16.43 -9.40 23.91
C GLU A 161 17.79 -9.83 23.37
N ILE A 162 18.01 -9.75 22.06
CA ILE A 162 19.33 -10.04 21.45
C ILE A 162 20.41 -9.15 22.05
N ARG A 163 20.19 -7.84 22.15
CA ARG A 163 21.15 -6.92 22.73
C ARG A 163 21.50 -7.31 24.18
N LYS A 164 20.52 -7.71 24.97
CA LYS A 164 20.72 -8.17 26.34
C LYS A 164 21.56 -9.43 26.42
N ILE A 165 21.26 -10.42 25.55
CA ILE A 165 21.98 -11.72 25.53
C ILE A 165 23.44 -11.54 25.08
N PHE A 166 23.66 -10.76 24.04
CA PHE A 166 24.98 -10.58 23.41
C PHE A 166 25.74 -9.34 23.90
N LEU A 167 25.21 -8.63 24.92
CA LEU A 167 25.81 -7.42 25.51
C LEU A 167 26.12 -6.32 24.47
N ILE A 168 25.27 -6.21 23.44
CA ILE A 168 25.41 -5.22 22.37
C ILE A 168 24.88 -3.88 22.86
N GLN A 169 25.72 -2.82 22.84
CA GLN A 169 25.32 -1.47 23.27
C GLN A 169 24.53 -0.72 22.19
N ASP A 170 24.91 -0.88 20.93
CA ASP A 170 24.30 -0.17 19.80
C ASP A 170 22.93 -0.72 19.41
N PRO A 171 22.04 0.12 18.83
CA PRO A 171 20.77 -0.31 18.29
C PRO A 171 20.94 -1.29 17.13
N ILE A 172 20.20 -2.38 17.14
CA ILE A 172 20.19 -3.34 16.04
C ILE A 172 19.12 -2.91 15.01
N ASN A 173 19.58 -2.46 13.84
CA ASN A 173 18.70 -2.02 12.74
C ASN A 173 18.49 -3.10 11.68
N LYS A 174 19.38 -4.10 11.64
CA LYS A 174 19.36 -5.18 10.65
C LYS A 174 19.96 -6.45 11.25
N ILE A 175 19.39 -7.58 10.92
CA ILE A 175 19.91 -8.91 11.24
C ILE A 175 20.15 -9.64 9.92
N GLU A 176 21.34 -10.21 9.78
CA GLU A 176 21.70 -11.04 8.65
C GLU A 176 22.00 -12.45 9.14
N ALA A 177 21.45 -13.44 8.45
CA ALA A 177 21.72 -14.84 8.70
C ALA A 177 22.34 -15.46 7.45
N PHE A 178 23.38 -16.25 7.66
CA PHE A 178 24.14 -16.93 6.63
C PHE A 178 24.00 -18.43 6.81
N ASP A 179 23.70 -19.14 5.74
CA ASP A 179 23.71 -20.59 5.70
C ASP A 179 24.60 -21.06 4.55
N ASN A 180 25.50 -22.00 4.85
CA ASN A 180 26.39 -22.58 3.86
C ASN A 180 26.12 -24.09 3.80
N SER A 181 25.85 -24.57 2.61
CA SER A 181 25.56 -25.98 2.36
C SER A 181 26.46 -26.55 1.27
N HIS A 182 26.77 -27.86 1.33
CA HIS A 182 27.52 -28.53 0.28
C HIS A 182 27.08 -30.00 0.20
N THR A 183 27.29 -30.64 -0.96
CA THR A 183 27.02 -32.05 -1.18
C THR A 183 28.36 -32.83 -1.12
N PHE A 184 28.62 -33.52 -0.01
CA PHE A 184 29.88 -34.30 0.22
C PHE A 184 31.15 -33.51 -0.08
N GLY A 185 31.23 -32.23 0.33
CA GLY A 185 32.36 -31.37 0.09
C GLY A 185 32.44 -30.79 -1.35
N LYS A 186 31.47 -31.08 -2.21
CA LYS A 186 31.35 -30.55 -3.57
C LYS A 186 30.16 -29.58 -3.67
N TYR A 187 30.22 -28.69 -4.64
CA TYR A 187 29.17 -27.73 -4.93
C TYR A 187 28.74 -26.87 -3.72
N PRO A 188 29.66 -26.12 -3.10
CA PRO A 188 29.33 -25.25 -1.98
C PRO A 188 28.36 -24.15 -2.42
N VAL A 189 27.30 -23.96 -1.66
CA VAL A 189 26.31 -22.89 -1.87
C VAL A 189 26.15 -22.13 -0.57
N GLY A 190 26.28 -20.81 -0.61
CA GLY A 190 26.02 -19.93 0.52
C GLY A 190 24.76 -19.09 0.25
N VAL A 191 23.94 -18.93 1.27
CA VAL A 191 22.74 -18.07 1.23
C VAL A 191 22.84 -17.06 2.36
N MET A 192 22.51 -15.81 2.05
CA MET A 192 22.35 -14.74 3.04
C MET A 192 20.94 -14.18 2.98
N VAL A 193 20.28 -14.11 4.12
CA VAL A 193 18.99 -13.46 4.29
C VAL A 193 19.12 -12.26 5.21
N ALA A 194 18.40 -11.18 4.92
CA ALA A 194 18.40 -9.96 5.73
C ALA A 194 17.00 -9.67 6.26
N TYR A 195 16.94 -9.31 7.54
CA TYR A 195 15.72 -8.98 8.27
C TYR A 195 15.88 -7.64 9.02
N ASN A 196 14.87 -6.79 8.96
CA ASN A 196 14.84 -5.52 9.67
C ASN A 196 13.41 -5.20 10.18
N ASN A 197 13.19 -3.99 10.69
CA ASN A 197 11.89 -3.51 11.18
C ASN A 197 10.75 -3.54 10.12
N ASN A 198 11.08 -3.65 8.83
CA ASN A 198 10.12 -3.81 7.74
C ASN A 198 9.90 -5.28 7.35
N GLY A 199 10.59 -6.22 8.02
CA GLY A 199 10.57 -7.65 7.73
C GLY A 199 11.75 -8.10 6.85
N PHE A 200 11.59 -9.23 6.16
CA PHE A 200 12.62 -9.79 5.28
C PHE A 200 12.85 -8.90 4.06
N LYS A 201 14.11 -8.43 3.90
CA LYS A 201 14.52 -7.54 2.82
C LYS A 201 15.09 -8.34 1.66
N LYS A 202 14.23 -8.86 0.80
CA LYS A 202 14.60 -9.73 -0.33
C LYS A 202 15.63 -9.12 -1.29
N SER A 203 15.65 -7.78 -1.44
CA SER A 203 16.65 -7.09 -2.26
C SER A 203 18.09 -7.22 -1.74
N ASN A 204 18.25 -7.60 -0.46
CA ASN A 204 19.55 -7.78 0.18
C ASN A 204 19.97 -9.26 0.25
N TYR A 205 19.17 -10.19 -0.25
CA TYR A 205 19.54 -11.61 -0.28
C TYR A 205 20.71 -11.83 -1.24
N ARG A 206 21.58 -12.76 -0.86
CA ARG A 206 22.74 -13.21 -1.66
C ARG A 206 22.73 -14.72 -1.72
#